data_b9c80e3612fc558ac085f9b8a1935bf1
#
_entry.id   b9c80e3612fc558ac085f9b8a1935bf1
#
_cell.length_a   1.000
_cell.length_b   1.000
_cell.length_c   1.000
_cell.angle_alpha   90.00
_cell.angle_beta   90.00
_cell.angle_gamma   90.00
#
_symmetry.space_group_name_H-M   'P 1'
#
loop_
_entity.id
_entity.type
_entity.pdbx_description
1 polymer ?
#
loop_
_entity_poly.entity_id
_entity_poly.type
_entity_poly.pdbx_seq_one_letter_code
_entity_poly.pdbx_strand_id
1 'polypeptide(L)'
;RGEIVIERLNDHLEDLHDAVREEVIDPATLKLDNKARSKREKEEAKAETKRAKAEAKDKAKEKAKEKAKPKDESTQGANAAIPENKSSNEVHLDDAPSRRKRVYVLDFDGDVAAEEVSSLREEITTVLSIAEPCDEIILKLESPGGMVHAYGLAASQLQRIKDAKIPLTICVDKVAASGGYMMACLADKLVAAPFAIIGSIGVVVQLPNFHKILKKNEVDYEVISAGEYKRTLSTFGEITDKGRAKVQEDVENIHEIFKQWVKSHRPIVDVSRVATGETWVGMQAKERYLVDELNTSDDVLVRACKDADVFEVNYKFKQTLQDKLGAAVEAGVARAANKLLAADRSKDFQ
;
A
#
# COMPACT_ATOMS: atom_id res chain seq x y z
N ARG A 1 -5.66 13.36 -17.21
CA ARG A 1 -5.92 11.91 -17.09
C ARG A 1 -4.62 11.19 -17.38
N GLY A 2 -4.34 10.13 -16.63
CA GLY A 2 -3.19 9.25 -16.81
C GLY A 2 -3.56 7.95 -17.53
N GLU A 3 -2.65 6.99 -17.45
CA GLU A 3 -2.83 5.63 -17.95
C GLU A 3 -2.29 4.61 -16.95
N ILE A 4 -2.92 3.44 -16.88
CA ILE A 4 -2.42 2.31 -16.11
C ILE A 4 -1.38 1.58 -16.95
N VAL A 5 -0.22 1.33 -16.34
CA VAL A 5 0.85 0.50 -16.89
C VAL A 5 0.93 -0.75 -16.02
N ILE A 6 0.89 -1.91 -16.66
CA ILE A 6 0.96 -3.20 -15.97
C ILE A 6 2.16 -3.97 -16.52
N GLU A 7 3.04 -4.39 -15.63
CA GLU A 7 4.23 -5.19 -15.95
C GLU A 7 4.17 -6.53 -15.21
N ARG A 8 4.49 -7.65 -15.89
CA ARG A 8 4.53 -8.96 -15.26
C ARG A 8 5.92 -9.21 -14.69
N LEU A 9 6.04 -9.19 -13.36
CA LEU A 9 7.32 -9.34 -12.68
C LEU A 9 7.95 -10.73 -12.86
N ASN A 10 7.14 -11.77 -13.09
CA ASN A 10 7.66 -13.10 -13.41
C ASN A 10 8.57 -13.07 -14.63
N ASP A 11 8.15 -12.38 -15.70
CA ASP A 11 8.91 -12.29 -16.95
C ASP A 11 10.21 -11.52 -16.75
N HIS A 12 10.14 -10.41 -16.00
CA HIS A 12 11.32 -9.62 -15.64
C HIS A 12 12.37 -10.44 -14.87
N LEU A 13 11.93 -11.24 -13.87
CA LEU A 13 12.83 -12.10 -13.11
C LEU A 13 13.41 -13.23 -13.96
N GLU A 14 12.62 -13.76 -14.90
CA GLU A 14 13.10 -14.76 -15.86
C GLU A 14 14.18 -14.18 -16.77
N ASP A 15 13.97 -12.99 -17.31
CA ASP A 15 14.94 -12.29 -18.16
C ASP A 15 16.27 -12.06 -17.43
N LEU A 16 16.22 -11.59 -16.16
CA LEU A 16 17.41 -11.41 -15.33
C LEU A 16 18.13 -12.73 -15.06
N HIS A 17 17.39 -13.79 -14.76
CA HIS A 17 17.93 -15.11 -14.52
C HIS A 17 18.60 -15.68 -15.79
N ASP A 18 17.95 -15.55 -16.94
CA ASP A 18 18.47 -16.06 -18.21
C ASP A 18 19.71 -15.27 -18.64
N ALA A 19 19.77 -13.95 -18.46
CA ALA A 19 20.96 -13.14 -18.72
C ALA A 19 22.17 -13.59 -17.90
N VAL A 20 21.99 -13.89 -16.60
CA VAL A 20 23.07 -14.43 -15.77
C VAL A 20 23.48 -15.83 -16.21
N ARG A 21 22.52 -16.68 -16.58
CA ARG A 21 22.79 -18.06 -17.03
C ARG A 21 23.60 -18.10 -18.33
N GLU A 22 23.27 -17.24 -19.29
CA GLU A 22 23.98 -17.17 -20.56
C GLU A 22 25.46 -16.83 -20.39
N GLU A 23 25.80 -16.03 -19.38
CA GLU A 23 27.18 -15.62 -19.11
C GLU A 23 27.95 -16.62 -18.23
N VAL A 24 27.28 -17.28 -17.29
CA VAL A 24 27.92 -18.09 -16.22
C VAL A 24 27.96 -19.57 -16.57
N ILE A 25 26.96 -20.09 -17.31
CA ILE A 25 26.86 -21.55 -17.65
C ILE A 25 27.48 -21.83 -18.99
N ASP A 26 28.24 -22.93 -19.06
CA ASP A 26 28.84 -23.34 -20.33
C ASP A 26 27.79 -23.59 -21.43
N PRO A 27 28.11 -23.29 -22.72
CA PRO A 27 27.12 -23.35 -23.80
C PRO A 27 26.53 -24.74 -24.07
N ALA A 28 27.22 -25.83 -23.72
CA ALA A 28 26.72 -27.19 -23.94
C ALA A 28 25.66 -27.55 -22.88
N THR A 29 25.91 -27.21 -21.61
CA THR A 29 24.96 -27.39 -20.49
C THR A 29 23.74 -26.49 -20.70
N LEU A 30 23.93 -25.23 -21.11
CA LEU A 30 22.84 -24.28 -21.36
C LEU A 30 21.87 -24.80 -22.45
N LYS A 31 22.36 -25.38 -23.53
CA LYS A 31 21.54 -25.99 -24.61
C LYS A 31 20.68 -27.15 -24.08
N LEU A 32 21.25 -27.99 -23.22
CA LEU A 32 20.51 -29.12 -22.62
C LEU A 32 19.41 -28.65 -21.70
N ASP A 33 19.71 -27.69 -20.83
CA ASP A 33 18.76 -27.12 -19.90
C ASP A 33 17.62 -26.40 -20.62
N ASN A 34 17.92 -25.56 -21.61
CA ASN A 34 16.92 -24.85 -22.41
C ASN A 34 15.99 -25.83 -23.15
N LYS A 35 16.51 -26.94 -23.63
CA LYS A 35 15.71 -28.00 -24.28
C LYS A 35 14.79 -28.69 -23.25
N ALA A 36 15.29 -28.97 -22.06
CA ALA A 36 14.51 -29.57 -20.99
C ALA A 36 13.39 -28.61 -20.49
N ARG A 37 13.70 -27.32 -20.32
CA ARG A 37 12.76 -26.27 -19.95
C ARG A 37 11.64 -26.11 -20.97
N SER A 38 11.98 -25.96 -22.27
CA SER A 38 10.99 -25.84 -23.35
C SER A 38 10.09 -27.09 -23.47
N LYS A 39 10.59 -28.27 -23.11
CA LYS A 39 9.76 -29.48 -23.06
C LYS A 39 8.77 -29.45 -21.90
N ARG A 40 9.22 -29.02 -20.72
CA ARG A 40 8.34 -28.83 -19.53
C ARG A 40 7.24 -27.81 -19.78
N GLU A 41 7.58 -26.64 -20.27
CA GLU A 41 6.63 -25.56 -20.59
C GLU A 41 5.55 -26.03 -21.58
N LYS A 42 5.95 -26.79 -22.62
CA LYS A 42 4.99 -27.37 -23.57
C LYS A 42 4.07 -28.44 -22.96
N GLU A 43 4.57 -29.20 -22.01
CA GLU A 43 3.77 -30.20 -21.28
C GLU A 43 2.79 -29.53 -20.31
N GLU A 44 3.24 -28.48 -19.59
CA GLU A 44 2.41 -27.68 -18.68
C GLU A 44 1.32 -26.91 -19.43
N ALA A 45 1.64 -26.23 -20.53
CA ALA A 45 0.66 -25.54 -21.37
C ALA A 45 -0.40 -26.49 -21.96
N LYS A 46 0.01 -27.73 -22.33
CA LYS A 46 -0.95 -28.76 -22.79
C LYS A 46 -1.84 -29.24 -21.65
N ALA A 47 -1.30 -29.39 -20.44
CA ALA A 47 -2.06 -29.81 -19.27
C ALA A 47 -3.08 -28.74 -18.86
N GLU A 48 -2.67 -27.47 -18.88
CA GLU A 48 -3.51 -26.32 -18.58
C GLU A 48 -4.67 -26.17 -19.59
N THR A 49 -4.35 -26.27 -20.90
CA THR A 49 -5.36 -26.25 -21.96
C THR A 49 -6.37 -27.40 -21.81
N LYS A 50 -5.91 -28.57 -21.34
CA LYS A 50 -6.78 -29.74 -21.13
C LYS A 50 -7.67 -29.54 -19.90
N ARG A 51 -7.16 -28.92 -18.82
CA ARG A 51 -7.96 -28.55 -17.63
C ARG A 51 -9.01 -27.51 -17.97
N ALA A 52 -8.63 -26.42 -18.63
CA ALA A 52 -9.56 -25.36 -19.06
C ALA A 52 -10.71 -25.91 -19.95
N LYS A 53 -10.41 -26.85 -20.87
CA LYS A 53 -11.44 -27.50 -21.69
C LYS A 53 -12.34 -28.42 -20.90
N ALA A 54 -11.84 -29.09 -19.86
CA ALA A 54 -12.65 -29.94 -19.00
C ALA A 54 -13.65 -29.11 -18.15
N GLU A 55 -13.16 -28.02 -17.56
CA GLU A 55 -13.95 -27.08 -16.77
C GLU A 55 -15.04 -26.38 -17.60
N ALA A 56 -14.69 -25.94 -18.82
CA ALA A 56 -15.68 -25.38 -19.74
C ALA A 56 -16.80 -26.36 -20.09
N LYS A 57 -16.46 -27.66 -20.20
CA LYS A 57 -17.48 -28.72 -20.43
C LYS A 57 -18.36 -28.96 -19.21
N ASP A 58 -17.80 -28.90 -18.02
CA ASP A 58 -18.56 -29.13 -16.79
C ASP A 58 -19.48 -27.95 -16.48
N LYS A 59 -19.01 -26.70 -16.63
CA LYS A 59 -19.87 -25.50 -16.55
C LYS A 59 -21.00 -25.49 -17.60
N ALA A 60 -20.72 -26.01 -18.81
CA ALA A 60 -21.77 -26.15 -19.83
C ALA A 60 -22.81 -27.20 -19.48
N LYS A 61 -22.38 -28.28 -18.84
CA LYS A 61 -23.32 -29.34 -18.36
C LYS A 61 -24.19 -28.85 -17.19
N GLU A 62 -23.63 -28.06 -16.28
CA GLU A 62 -24.38 -27.48 -15.16
C GLU A 62 -25.45 -26.49 -15.64
N LYS A 63 -25.09 -25.58 -16.54
CA LYS A 63 -26.06 -24.64 -17.17
C LYS A 63 -27.14 -25.36 -17.97
N ALA A 64 -26.83 -26.52 -18.56
CA ALA A 64 -27.82 -27.32 -19.27
C ALA A 64 -28.79 -28.03 -18.30
N LYS A 65 -28.31 -28.47 -17.13
CA LYS A 65 -29.16 -29.06 -16.08
C LYS A 65 -30.08 -28.05 -15.40
N GLU A 66 -29.62 -26.81 -15.23
CA GLU A 66 -30.39 -25.71 -14.64
C GLU A 66 -31.53 -25.24 -15.56
N LYS A 67 -31.33 -25.29 -16.88
CA LYS A 67 -32.37 -24.99 -17.89
C LYS A 67 -33.40 -26.13 -18.09
N ALA A 68 -33.14 -27.33 -17.56
CA ALA A 68 -34.00 -28.51 -17.74
C ALA A 68 -34.95 -28.79 -16.56
N LYS A 69 -35.09 -27.89 -15.59
CA LYS A 69 -36.10 -27.98 -14.53
C LYS A 69 -37.44 -27.47 -15.07
N PRO A 70 -38.54 -28.31 -15.10
CA PRO A 70 -39.83 -27.84 -15.57
C PRO A 70 -40.44 -26.84 -14.58
N LYS A 71 -41.00 -25.77 -15.13
CA LYS A 71 -41.91 -24.88 -14.42
C LYS A 71 -43.21 -25.62 -14.26
N ASP A 72 -43.54 -26.01 -13.05
CA ASP A 72 -44.90 -26.42 -12.72
C ASP A 72 -45.55 -25.30 -11.90
N GLU A 73 -46.66 -24.83 -12.46
CA GLU A 73 -47.61 -23.91 -11.84
C GLU A 73 -48.56 -24.66 -10.93
N SER A 74 -48.90 -24.02 -9.87
CA SER A 74 -50.25 -23.83 -9.33
C SER A 74 -50.51 -24.23 -7.89
N THR A 75 -50.93 -23.22 -7.17
CA THR A 75 -52.09 -23.07 -6.25
C THR A 75 -52.11 -23.70 -4.87
N GLN A 76 -52.21 -22.81 -3.91
CA GLN A 76 -53.11 -22.75 -2.72
C GLN A 76 -52.88 -23.68 -1.53
N GLY A 77 -52.75 -23.02 -0.37
CA GLY A 77 -53.49 -23.41 0.81
C GLY A 77 -52.70 -23.67 2.11
N ALA A 78 -52.75 -22.69 2.97
CA ALA A 78 -52.94 -22.77 4.43
C ALA A 78 -52.12 -23.70 5.34
N ASN A 79 -51.50 -23.04 6.31
CA ASN A 79 -51.37 -23.36 7.74
C ASN A 79 -50.49 -24.50 8.25
N ALA A 80 -49.63 -24.05 9.17
CA ALA A 80 -49.25 -24.65 10.45
C ALA A 80 -47.97 -25.48 10.53
N ALA A 81 -47.23 -25.12 11.58
CA ALA A 81 -46.24 -25.87 12.34
C ALA A 81 -44.77 -25.87 11.88
N ILE A 82 -43.99 -25.18 12.72
CA ILE A 82 -42.51 -25.27 12.84
C ILE A 82 -42.15 -26.72 13.23
N PRO A 83 -41.12 -27.29 12.60
CA PRO A 83 -40.13 -28.04 13.36
C PRO A 83 -38.74 -27.54 13.13
N GLU A 84 -38.04 -27.30 14.23
CA GLU A 84 -36.59 -27.17 14.28
C GLU A 84 -35.93 -28.38 13.61
N ASN A 85 -35.08 -28.11 12.66
CA ASN A 85 -34.11 -29.11 12.26
C ASN A 85 -32.74 -28.47 12.05
N LYS A 86 -31.85 -28.81 12.97
CA LYS A 86 -30.41 -28.58 12.87
C LYS A 86 -29.91 -29.33 11.64
N SER A 87 -29.48 -28.62 10.64
CA SER A 87 -28.61 -29.14 9.59
C SER A 87 -27.40 -28.26 9.53
N SER A 88 -26.30 -28.75 10.08
CA SER A 88 -24.95 -28.29 9.91
C SER A 88 -24.62 -28.37 8.41
N ASN A 89 -24.70 -27.25 7.72
CA ASN A 89 -24.03 -27.10 6.44
C ASN A 89 -22.53 -26.93 6.71
N GLU A 90 -21.83 -28.05 6.66
CA GLU A 90 -20.40 -28.06 6.41
C GLU A 90 -20.19 -27.43 5.03
N VAL A 91 -19.65 -26.20 5.05
CA VAL A 91 -19.14 -25.57 3.85
C VAL A 91 -17.92 -26.39 3.43
N HIS A 92 -18.05 -27.17 2.39
CA HIS A 92 -16.94 -27.86 1.74
C HIS A 92 -15.96 -26.78 1.23
N LEU A 93 -14.82 -26.67 1.92
CA LEU A 93 -13.65 -25.88 1.55
C LEU A 93 -12.81 -26.62 0.47
N ASP A 94 -13.43 -27.04 -0.63
CA ASP A 94 -12.74 -27.71 -1.74
C ASP A 94 -13.02 -27.04 -3.10
N ASP A 95 -13.14 -25.71 -3.13
CA ASP A 95 -12.99 -24.96 -4.37
C ASP A 95 -11.57 -24.35 -4.41
N ALA A 96 -10.58 -25.20 -4.73
CA ALA A 96 -9.29 -24.71 -5.17
C ALA A 96 -9.53 -23.84 -6.42
N PRO A 97 -9.00 -22.61 -6.47
CA PRO A 97 -9.26 -21.71 -7.59
C PRO A 97 -8.85 -22.37 -8.90
N SER A 98 -9.73 -22.33 -9.89
CA SER A 98 -9.53 -22.96 -11.21
C SER A 98 -8.39 -22.32 -12.00
N ARG A 99 -7.83 -21.21 -11.52
CA ARG A 99 -6.72 -20.45 -12.10
C ARG A 99 -5.58 -20.25 -11.11
N ARG A 100 -4.39 -19.95 -11.61
CA ARG A 100 -3.25 -19.56 -10.79
C ARG A 100 -3.59 -18.27 -10.02
N LYS A 101 -3.16 -18.18 -8.76
CA LYS A 101 -3.30 -16.96 -7.92
C LYS A 101 -2.62 -15.79 -8.62
N ARG A 102 -3.25 -14.61 -8.59
CA ARG A 102 -2.66 -13.35 -9.02
C ARG A 102 -2.24 -12.53 -7.82
N VAL A 103 -1.10 -11.89 -7.93
CA VAL A 103 -0.60 -10.93 -6.95
C VAL A 103 -0.42 -9.59 -7.65
N TYR A 104 -1.04 -8.57 -7.12
CA TYR A 104 -0.93 -7.20 -7.64
C TYR A 104 0.01 -6.40 -6.74
N VAL A 105 1.06 -5.86 -7.32
CA VAL A 105 2.05 -5.05 -6.61
C VAL A 105 1.77 -3.59 -6.88
N LEU A 106 1.61 -2.83 -5.82
CA LEU A 106 1.47 -1.38 -5.82
C LEU A 106 2.66 -0.77 -5.13
N ASP A 107 2.99 0.46 -5.50
CA ASP A 107 4.08 1.23 -4.88
C ASP A 107 3.52 2.52 -4.29
N PHE A 108 4.04 2.95 -3.14
CA PHE A 108 3.69 4.22 -2.53
C PHE A 108 4.93 4.84 -1.87
N ASP A 109 5.47 5.87 -2.50
CA ASP A 109 6.56 6.70 -1.96
C ASP A 109 5.98 8.05 -1.52
N GLY A 110 5.61 8.12 -0.23
CA GLY A 110 4.85 9.22 0.32
C GLY A 110 5.69 10.37 0.85
N ASP A 111 5.46 11.55 0.31
CA ASP A 111 5.93 12.83 0.82
C ASP A 111 5.03 13.39 1.94
N VAL A 112 5.31 14.61 2.42
CA VAL A 112 4.52 15.27 3.48
C VAL A 112 3.06 15.48 3.09
N ALA A 113 2.78 15.70 1.81
CA ALA A 113 1.43 15.94 1.26
C ALA A 113 0.72 14.65 0.83
N ALA A 114 1.44 13.51 0.81
CA ALA A 114 0.99 12.22 0.27
C ALA A 114 0.47 12.37 -1.17
N GLU A 115 1.20 13.07 -2.04
CA GLU A 115 0.74 13.38 -3.41
C GLU A 115 0.45 12.12 -4.22
N GLU A 116 1.17 11.03 -3.97
CA GLU A 116 0.95 9.73 -4.61
C GLU A 116 -0.41 9.09 -4.31
N VAL A 117 -1.16 9.59 -3.32
CA VAL A 117 -2.52 9.10 -3.08
C VAL A 117 -3.40 9.21 -4.31
N SER A 118 -3.10 10.17 -5.18
CA SER A 118 -3.83 10.37 -6.43
C SER A 118 -3.65 9.22 -7.43
N SER A 119 -2.43 8.63 -7.51
CA SER A 119 -2.14 7.43 -8.29
C SER A 119 -2.69 6.18 -7.62
N LEU A 120 -2.42 6.01 -6.33
CA LEU A 120 -2.86 4.88 -5.53
C LEU A 120 -4.39 4.64 -5.62
N ARG A 121 -5.19 5.70 -5.68
CA ARG A 121 -6.66 5.61 -5.83
C ARG A 121 -7.08 4.96 -7.15
N GLU A 122 -6.42 5.32 -8.25
CA GLU A 122 -6.68 4.78 -9.58
C GLU A 122 -6.20 3.33 -9.66
N GLU A 123 -5.03 3.02 -9.11
CA GLU A 123 -4.46 1.68 -9.05
C GLU A 123 -5.35 0.73 -8.26
N ILE A 124 -5.72 1.08 -7.03
CA ILE A 124 -6.63 0.29 -6.20
C ILE A 124 -7.97 0.09 -6.89
N THR A 125 -8.54 1.15 -7.49
CA THR A 125 -9.82 1.04 -8.21
C THR A 125 -9.71 0.07 -9.38
N THR A 126 -8.59 0.13 -10.13
CA THR A 126 -8.33 -0.76 -11.26
C THR A 126 -8.19 -2.21 -10.79
N VAL A 127 -7.35 -2.45 -9.78
CA VAL A 127 -7.13 -3.80 -9.23
C VAL A 127 -8.43 -4.38 -8.68
N LEU A 128 -9.18 -3.64 -7.87
CA LEU A 128 -10.45 -4.09 -7.29
C LEU A 128 -11.53 -4.40 -8.32
N SER A 129 -11.41 -3.88 -9.56
CA SER A 129 -12.36 -4.21 -10.62
C SER A 129 -12.25 -5.64 -11.14
N ILE A 130 -11.11 -6.32 -10.91
CA ILE A 130 -10.81 -7.65 -11.45
C ILE A 130 -10.27 -8.65 -10.42
N ALA A 131 -9.82 -8.16 -9.26
CA ALA A 131 -9.27 -9.03 -8.22
C ALA A 131 -10.38 -9.84 -7.53
N GLU A 132 -10.05 -11.07 -7.17
CA GLU A 132 -10.92 -12.00 -6.47
C GLU A 132 -10.34 -12.30 -5.07
N PRO A 133 -11.12 -12.80 -4.11
CA PRO A 133 -10.63 -13.07 -2.74
C PRO A 133 -9.46 -14.06 -2.63
N CYS A 134 -9.21 -14.86 -3.68
CA CYS A 134 -8.06 -15.77 -3.77
C CYS A 134 -6.76 -15.05 -4.23
N ASP A 135 -6.88 -13.83 -4.74
CA ASP A 135 -5.73 -12.99 -5.13
C ASP A 135 -5.13 -12.30 -3.91
N GLU A 136 -4.05 -11.57 -4.10
CA GLU A 136 -3.37 -10.81 -3.05
C GLU A 136 -2.90 -9.47 -3.60
N ILE A 137 -2.87 -8.47 -2.74
CA ILE A 137 -2.22 -7.18 -3.04
C ILE A 137 -0.99 -7.06 -2.15
N ILE A 138 0.15 -6.72 -2.75
CA ILE A 138 1.38 -6.35 -2.07
C ILE A 138 1.59 -4.86 -2.30
N LEU A 139 1.68 -4.09 -1.22
CA LEU A 139 2.04 -2.68 -1.27
C LEU A 139 3.48 -2.50 -0.80
N LYS A 140 4.35 -1.99 -1.65
CA LYS A 140 5.65 -1.45 -1.23
C LYS A 140 5.41 -0.04 -0.70
N LEU A 141 5.70 0.15 0.57
CA LEU A 141 5.42 1.40 1.27
C LEU A 141 6.71 2.04 1.77
N GLU A 142 6.97 3.25 1.30
CA GLU A 142 8.01 4.11 1.83
C GLU A 142 7.39 5.46 2.22
N SER A 143 7.36 5.81 3.51
CA SER A 143 6.86 7.11 3.94
C SER A 143 7.27 7.49 5.36
N PRO A 144 7.82 8.70 5.56
CA PRO A 144 8.08 9.27 6.88
C PRO A 144 6.78 9.81 7.55
N GLY A 145 5.65 9.81 6.85
CA GLY A 145 4.40 10.44 7.26
C GLY A 145 4.30 11.91 6.84
N GLY A 146 3.23 12.57 7.26
CA GLY A 146 2.93 13.94 6.87
C GLY A 146 1.57 14.42 7.34
N MET A 147 0.86 15.17 6.50
CA MET A 147 -0.43 15.77 6.83
C MET A 147 -1.49 14.71 7.13
N VAL A 148 -2.11 14.83 8.30
CA VAL A 148 -3.09 13.84 8.80
C VAL A 148 -4.22 13.56 7.81
N HIS A 149 -4.79 14.60 7.19
CA HIS A 149 -5.89 14.43 6.24
C HIS A 149 -5.45 13.73 4.94
N ALA A 150 -4.21 13.93 4.50
CA ALA A 150 -3.67 13.31 3.30
C ALA A 150 -3.39 11.81 3.53
N TYR A 151 -2.71 11.49 4.63
CA TYR A 151 -2.47 10.10 5.03
C TYR A 151 -3.72 9.38 5.48
N GLY A 152 -4.67 10.08 6.10
CA GLY A 152 -6.00 9.54 6.38
C GLY A 152 -6.74 9.12 5.12
N LEU A 153 -6.63 9.91 4.03
CA LEU A 153 -7.18 9.53 2.72
C LEU A 153 -6.45 8.31 2.14
N ALA A 154 -5.11 8.27 2.20
CA ALA A 154 -4.32 7.14 1.73
C ALA A 154 -4.69 5.84 2.47
N ALA A 155 -4.74 5.89 3.81
CA ALA A 155 -5.17 4.78 4.64
C ALA A 155 -6.62 4.33 4.30
N SER A 156 -7.53 5.28 4.03
CA SER A 156 -8.89 4.97 3.60
C SER A 156 -8.94 4.27 2.23
N GLN A 157 -7.98 4.49 1.34
CA GLN A 157 -7.89 3.73 0.09
C GLN A 157 -7.50 2.28 0.36
N LEU A 158 -6.55 2.03 1.26
CA LEU A 158 -6.18 0.68 1.65
C LEU A 158 -7.32 -0.06 2.36
N GLN A 159 -8.16 0.66 3.12
CA GLN A 159 -9.36 0.09 3.72
C GLN A 159 -10.30 -0.53 2.68
N ARG A 160 -10.40 0.03 1.47
CA ARG A 160 -11.20 -0.55 0.37
C ARG A 160 -10.74 -1.96 -0.01
N ILE A 161 -9.44 -2.24 0.07
CA ILE A 161 -8.88 -3.58 -0.17
C ILE A 161 -9.39 -4.56 0.90
N LYS A 162 -9.34 -4.14 2.17
CA LYS A 162 -9.84 -4.91 3.31
C LYS A 162 -11.34 -5.20 3.19
N ASP A 163 -12.12 -4.19 2.82
CA ASP A 163 -13.57 -4.30 2.64
C ASP A 163 -13.92 -5.27 1.50
N ALA A 164 -13.08 -5.34 0.46
CA ALA A 164 -13.18 -6.31 -0.62
C ALA A 164 -12.70 -7.72 -0.23
N LYS A 165 -12.19 -7.91 1.00
CA LYS A 165 -11.66 -9.19 1.54
C LYS A 165 -10.50 -9.76 0.71
N ILE A 166 -9.69 -8.88 0.12
CA ILE A 166 -8.47 -9.26 -0.58
C ILE A 166 -7.32 -9.18 0.42
N PRO A 167 -6.51 -10.23 0.59
CA PRO A 167 -5.32 -10.20 1.44
C PRO A 167 -4.38 -9.06 1.06
N LEU A 168 -3.97 -8.27 2.06
CA LEU A 168 -3.06 -7.15 1.90
C LEU A 168 -1.76 -7.41 2.66
N THR A 169 -0.68 -7.59 1.91
CA THR A 169 0.69 -7.59 2.44
C THR A 169 1.30 -6.21 2.22
N ILE A 170 1.90 -5.61 3.26
CA ILE A 170 2.65 -4.35 3.12
C ILE A 170 4.11 -4.63 3.43
N CYS A 171 5.00 -4.18 2.54
CA CYS A 171 6.45 -4.30 2.67
C CYS A 171 7.06 -2.92 2.89
N VAL A 172 7.91 -2.79 3.91
CA VAL A 172 8.59 -1.55 4.28
C VAL A 172 10.10 -1.80 4.26
N ASP A 173 10.78 -1.30 3.25
CA ASP A 173 12.23 -1.48 3.14
C ASP A 173 13.02 -0.40 3.88
N LYS A 174 12.52 0.85 3.94
CA LYS A 174 13.23 1.97 4.55
C LYS A 174 12.47 2.63 5.70
N VAL A 175 11.23 3.08 5.47
CA VAL A 175 10.48 3.83 6.47
C VAL A 175 8.96 3.69 6.29
N ALA A 176 8.25 3.46 7.40
CA ALA A 176 6.81 3.68 7.53
C ALA A 176 6.54 4.25 8.93
N ALA A 177 6.56 5.57 9.02
CA ALA A 177 6.46 6.31 10.28
C ALA A 177 5.28 7.28 10.26
N SER A 178 4.69 7.56 11.42
CA SER A 178 3.57 8.51 11.55
C SER A 178 2.41 8.17 10.57
N GLY A 179 2.07 9.06 9.64
CA GLY A 179 1.10 8.79 8.57
C GLY A 179 1.42 7.53 7.74
N GLY A 180 2.72 7.23 7.51
CA GLY A 180 3.14 5.98 6.88
C GLY A 180 2.75 4.75 7.70
N TYR A 181 2.86 4.81 9.03
CA TYR A 181 2.39 3.72 9.89
C TYR A 181 0.86 3.65 9.99
N MET A 182 0.18 4.79 9.84
CA MET A 182 -1.30 4.81 9.71
C MET A 182 -1.78 3.99 8.51
N MET A 183 -1.02 3.96 7.42
CA MET A 183 -1.25 3.07 6.28
C MET A 183 -0.79 1.63 6.58
N ALA A 184 0.43 1.47 7.10
CA ALA A 184 1.05 0.16 7.32
C ALA A 184 0.25 -0.74 8.27
N CYS A 185 -0.41 -0.17 9.28
CA CYS A 185 -1.16 -0.93 10.27
C CYS A 185 -2.40 -1.65 9.72
N LEU A 186 -2.86 -1.32 8.49
CA LEU A 186 -3.96 -2.02 7.81
C LEU A 186 -3.57 -3.38 7.23
N ALA A 187 -2.27 -3.68 7.12
CA ALA A 187 -1.81 -4.94 6.54
C ALA A 187 -2.36 -6.16 7.28
N ASP A 188 -2.74 -7.20 6.53
CA ASP A 188 -2.93 -8.53 7.08
C ASP A 188 -1.57 -9.15 7.44
N LYS A 189 -0.54 -8.81 6.65
CA LYS A 189 0.84 -9.16 6.89
C LYS A 189 1.75 -7.95 6.65
N LEU A 190 2.40 -7.46 7.69
CA LEU A 190 3.34 -6.35 7.63
C LEU A 190 4.77 -6.88 7.70
N VAL A 191 5.52 -6.68 6.62
CA VAL A 191 6.92 -7.08 6.48
C VAL A 191 7.81 -5.84 6.52
N ALA A 192 8.90 -5.89 7.25
CA ALA A 192 9.86 -4.78 7.28
C ALA A 192 11.29 -5.27 7.17
N ALA A 193 12.15 -4.52 6.50
CA ALA A 193 13.57 -4.75 6.52
C ALA A 193 14.13 -4.57 7.95
N PRO A 194 15.21 -5.27 8.33
CA PRO A 194 15.71 -5.25 9.70
C PRO A 194 16.02 -3.85 10.27
N PHE A 195 16.40 -2.90 9.42
CA PHE A 195 16.73 -1.52 9.79
C PHE A 195 15.70 -0.50 9.28
N ALA A 196 14.58 -0.91 8.74
CA ALA A 196 13.50 0.00 8.38
C ALA A 196 12.99 0.76 9.61
N ILE A 197 12.71 2.03 9.46
CA ILE A 197 12.19 2.88 10.54
C ILE A 197 10.67 2.76 10.61
N ILE A 198 10.16 2.32 11.77
CA ILE A 198 8.75 2.00 11.98
C ILE A 198 8.24 2.77 13.22
N GLY A 199 6.98 3.17 13.22
CA GLY A 199 6.34 3.74 14.40
C GLY A 199 6.06 5.23 14.26
N SER A 200 6.61 6.08 15.14
CA SER A 200 6.25 7.51 15.22
C SER A 200 4.73 7.71 15.34
N ILE A 201 4.09 6.88 16.18
CA ILE A 201 2.64 6.98 16.43
C ILE A 201 2.43 8.16 17.38
N GLY A 202 2.31 9.34 16.79
CA GLY A 202 2.22 10.61 17.48
C GLY A 202 1.74 11.71 16.54
N VAL A 203 1.46 12.88 17.10
CA VAL A 203 1.02 14.07 16.36
C VAL A 203 1.86 15.26 16.79
N VAL A 204 2.33 16.06 15.84
CA VAL A 204 3.11 17.26 16.10
C VAL A 204 2.57 18.43 15.27
N VAL A 205 2.54 19.61 15.88
CA VAL A 205 2.31 20.87 15.19
C VAL A 205 3.54 21.74 15.40
N GLN A 206 4.19 22.14 14.32
CA GLN A 206 5.35 23.03 14.34
C GLN A 206 5.04 24.30 13.56
N LEU A 207 5.20 25.44 14.21
CA LEU A 207 4.95 26.74 13.59
C LEU A 207 6.00 27.75 14.07
N PRO A 208 6.80 28.34 13.17
CA PRO A 208 7.65 29.48 13.54
C PRO A 208 6.76 30.69 13.84
N ASN A 209 7.13 31.47 14.88
CA ASN A 209 6.40 32.69 15.22
C ASN A 209 7.33 33.90 15.18
N PHE A 210 7.04 34.82 14.26
CA PHE A 210 7.80 36.06 14.04
C PHE A 210 7.20 37.31 14.66
N HIS A 211 6.13 37.19 15.47
CA HIS A 211 5.43 38.30 16.09
C HIS A 211 6.36 39.28 16.80
N LYS A 212 7.33 38.79 17.61
CA LYS A 212 8.29 39.62 18.33
C LYS A 212 9.22 40.39 17.40
N ILE A 213 9.58 39.84 16.26
CA ILE A 213 10.41 40.49 15.25
C ILE A 213 9.64 41.63 14.59
N LEU A 214 8.40 41.40 14.21
CA LEU A 214 7.55 42.44 13.62
C LEU A 214 7.34 43.59 14.62
N LYS A 215 7.00 43.30 15.85
CA LYS A 215 6.81 44.28 16.91
C LYS A 215 8.08 45.13 17.18
N LYS A 216 9.26 44.47 17.16
CA LYS A 216 10.55 45.18 17.34
C LYS A 216 10.87 46.14 16.20
N ASN A 217 10.35 45.88 14.99
CA ASN A 217 10.58 46.67 13.79
C ASN A 217 9.40 47.62 13.49
N GLU A 218 8.51 47.86 14.47
CA GLU A 218 7.33 48.73 14.34
C GLU A 218 6.41 48.36 13.17
N VAL A 219 6.30 47.03 12.88
CA VAL A 219 5.39 46.49 11.87
C VAL A 219 4.14 45.95 12.55
N ASP A 220 3.01 46.57 12.24
CA ASP A 220 1.71 46.10 12.70
C ASP A 220 1.22 44.91 11.84
N TYR A 221 0.72 43.91 12.50
CA TYR A 221 0.05 42.76 11.85
C TYR A 221 -1.35 42.60 12.43
N GLU A 222 -2.34 42.92 11.63
CA GLU A 222 -3.76 42.85 12.04
C GLU A 222 -4.44 41.64 11.44
N VAL A 223 -5.25 40.94 12.23
CA VAL A 223 -6.08 39.80 11.81
C VAL A 223 -7.52 40.07 12.24
N ILE A 224 -8.39 40.23 11.27
CA ILE A 224 -9.83 40.33 11.49
C ILE A 224 -10.45 38.96 11.20
N SER A 225 -11.03 38.31 12.20
CA SER A 225 -11.62 36.99 12.04
C SER A 225 -12.96 36.88 12.78
N ALA A 226 -13.84 36.05 12.27
CA ALA A 226 -15.07 35.63 12.93
C ALA A 226 -14.96 34.15 13.31
N GLY A 227 -15.44 33.80 14.50
CA GLY A 227 -15.30 32.48 15.11
C GLY A 227 -14.10 32.39 16.06
N GLU A 228 -14.39 31.98 17.29
CA GLU A 228 -13.45 31.99 18.42
C GLU A 228 -12.13 31.26 18.14
N TYR A 229 -12.19 30.14 17.44
CA TYR A 229 -11.04 29.27 17.15
C TYR A 229 -10.63 29.30 15.67
N LYS A 230 -11.04 30.32 14.91
CA LYS A 230 -10.69 30.42 13.47
C LYS A 230 -9.19 30.59 13.26
N ARG A 231 -8.50 31.25 14.19
CA ARG A 231 -7.05 31.47 14.21
C ARG A 231 -6.53 31.28 15.64
N THR A 232 -6.07 30.07 15.94
CA THR A 232 -5.52 29.72 17.25
C THR A 232 -4.04 29.99 17.38
N LEU A 233 -3.27 29.61 16.33
CA LEU A 233 -1.86 29.92 16.17
C LEU A 233 -1.64 30.73 14.89
N SER A 234 -0.64 31.61 14.92
CA SER A 234 -0.28 32.44 13.78
C SER A 234 1.24 32.57 13.69
N THR A 235 1.75 32.57 12.46
CA THR A 235 3.17 32.82 12.18
C THR A 235 3.57 34.26 12.54
N PHE A 236 2.68 35.23 12.38
CA PHE A 236 2.98 36.64 12.56
C PHE A 236 2.21 37.31 13.70
N GLY A 237 1.06 36.76 14.10
CA GLY A 237 0.28 37.28 15.22
C GLY A 237 0.76 36.79 16.58
N GLU A 238 0.27 37.41 17.62
CA GLU A 238 0.53 37.00 19.00
C GLU A 238 -0.09 35.63 19.28
N ILE A 239 0.66 34.72 19.91
CA ILE A 239 0.17 33.43 20.37
C ILE A 239 -0.37 33.61 21.80
N THR A 240 -1.68 33.46 21.95
CA THR A 240 -2.34 33.54 23.26
C THR A 240 -2.30 32.17 23.96
N ASP A 241 -2.37 32.18 25.32
CA ASP A 241 -2.45 30.94 26.11
C ASP A 241 -3.70 30.13 25.75
N LYS A 242 -4.82 30.79 25.48
CA LYS A 242 -6.05 30.15 25.02
C LYS A 242 -5.90 29.47 23.67
N GLY A 243 -5.25 30.14 22.71
CA GLY A 243 -4.96 29.57 21.40
C GLY A 243 -4.03 28.36 21.50
N ARG A 244 -3.01 28.44 22.36
CA ARG A 244 -2.08 27.34 22.64
C ARG A 244 -2.80 26.15 23.25
N ALA A 245 -3.63 26.38 24.29
CA ALA A 245 -4.40 25.31 24.93
C ALA A 245 -5.35 24.60 23.94
N LYS A 246 -6.00 25.37 23.06
CA LYS A 246 -6.87 24.77 22.04
C LYS A 246 -6.12 23.90 21.03
N VAL A 247 -4.94 24.32 20.56
CA VAL A 247 -4.13 23.51 19.66
C VAL A 247 -3.59 22.26 20.35
N GLN A 248 -3.24 22.36 21.63
CA GLN A 248 -2.84 21.20 22.43
C GLN A 248 -3.98 20.17 22.52
N GLU A 249 -5.19 20.61 22.81
CA GLU A 249 -6.40 19.76 22.81
C GLU A 249 -6.62 19.10 21.45
N ASP A 250 -6.49 19.83 20.34
CA ASP A 250 -6.67 19.31 18.99
C ASP A 250 -5.62 18.23 18.65
N VAL A 251 -4.35 18.45 19.03
CA VAL A 251 -3.26 17.49 18.87
C VAL A 251 -3.52 16.20 19.67
N GLU A 252 -3.95 16.33 20.91
CA GLU A 252 -4.29 15.21 21.79
C GLU A 252 -5.48 14.40 21.23
N ASN A 253 -6.51 15.08 20.74
CA ASN A 253 -7.65 14.43 20.12
C ASN A 253 -7.27 13.65 18.86
N ILE A 254 -6.45 14.23 17.98
CA ILE A 254 -5.97 13.53 16.76
C ILE A 254 -5.08 12.33 17.16
N HIS A 255 -4.25 12.48 18.18
CA HIS A 255 -3.42 11.38 18.67
C HIS A 255 -4.27 10.23 19.24
N GLU A 256 -5.35 10.55 19.96
CA GLU A 256 -6.27 9.53 20.46
C GLU A 256 -6.96 8.77 19.32
N ILE A 257 -7.42 9.48 18.29
CA ILE A 257 -7.99 8.87 17.08
C ILE A 257 -6.95 7.97 16.40
N PHE A 258 -5.70 8.39 16.28
CA PHE A 258 -4.63 7.58 15.70
C PHE A 258 -4.37 6.31 16.52
N LYS A 259 -4.33 6.40 17.84
CA LYS A 259 -4.21 5.23 18.73
C LYS A 259 -5.36 4.23 18.52
N GLN A 260 -6.59 4.71 18.44
CA GLN A 260 -7.76 3.88 18.18
C GLN A 260 -7.69 3.23 16.80
N TRP A 261 -7.23 3.95 15.78
CA TRP A 261 -7.01 3.43 14.44
C TRP A 261 -6.02 2.26 14.44
N VAL A 262 -4.85 2.44 15.03
CA VAL A 262 -3.85 1.37 15.16
C VAL A 262 -4.42 0.18 15.93
N LYS A 263 -5.11 0.41 17.05
CA LYS A 263 -5.69 -0.65 17.87
C LYS A 263 -6.75 -1.46 17.12
N SER A 264 -7.56 -0.82 16.29
CA SER A 264 -8.63 -1.48 15.52
C SER A 264 -8.06 -2.37 14.40
N HIS A 265 -6.95 -1.97 13.79
CA HIS A 265 -6.36 -2.71 12.66
C HIS A 265 -5.27 -3.69 13.08
N ARG A 266 -4.57 -3.42 14.20
CA ARG A 266 -3.57 -4.32 14.78
C ARG A 266 -3.84 -4.56 16.28
N PRO A 267 -4.84 -5.36 16.63
CA PRO A 267 -5.24 -5.60 18.03
C PRO A 267 -4.13 -6.19 18.91
N ILE A 268 -3.14 -6.87 18.29
CA ILE A 268 -1.99 -7.46 18.98
C ILE A 268 -1.04 -6.40 19.59
N VAL A 269 -1.07 -5.17 19.06
CA VAL A 269 -0.18 -4.09 19.49
C VAL A 269 -0.67 -3.50 20.81
N ASP A 270 0.23 -3.40 21.78
CA ASP A 270 -0.01 -2.60 22.99
C ASP A 270 0.25 -1.13 22.70
N VAL A 271 -0.82 -0.44 22.29
CA VAL A 271 -0.79 0.97 21.89
C VAL A 271 -0.26 1.88 23.00
N SER A 272 -0.50 1.53 24.29
CA SER A 272 -0.02 2.34 25.42
C SER A 272 1.51 2.40 25.50
N ARG A 273 2.19 1.38 24.99
CA ARG A 273 3.66 1.28 25.00
C ARG A 273 4.32 1.82 23.75
N VAL A 274 3.59 1.89 22.63
CA VAL A 274 4.18 2.23 21.32
C VAL A 274 3.68 3.56 20.75
N ALA A 275 2.59 4.12 21.27
CA ALA A 275 2.06 5.40 20.80
C ALA A 275 2.64 6.60 21.58
N THR A 276 3.97 6.61 21.71
CA THR A 276 4.74 7.66 22.41
C THR A 276 5.37 8.67 21.45
N GLY A 277 5.18 8.47 20.13
CA GLY A 277 5.86 9.24 19.10
C GLY A 277 7.28 8.75 18.77
N GLU A 278 7.75 7.69 19.43
CA GLU A 278 9.05 7.08 19.15
C GLU A 278 9.06 6.27 17.86
N THR A 279 10.24 6.09 17.31
CA THR A 279 10.50 5.21 16.18
C THR A 279 11.38 4.03 16.60
N TRP A 280 11.24 2.92 15.91
CA TRP A 280 12.04 1.71 16.13
C TRP A 280 12.54 1.18 14.78
N VAL A 281 13.74 0.61 14.78
CA VAL A 281 14.19 -0.18 13.62
C VAL A 281 13.37 -1.49 13.53
N GLY A 282 13.27 -2.06 12.34
CA GLY A 282 12.44 -3.23 12.05
C GLY A 282 12.59 -4.37 13.07
N MET A 283 13.82 -4.68 13.50
CA MET A 283 14.06 -5.69 14.53
C MET A 283 13.36 -5.38 15.86
N GLN A 284 13.46 -4.13 16.32
CA GLN A 284 12.81 -3.67 17.56
C GLN A 284 11.29 -3.54 17.39
N ALA A 285 10.84 -3.16 16.19
CA ALA A 285 9.43 -3.06 15.84
C ALA A 285 8.74 -4.45 15.89
N LYS A 286 9.43 -5.49 15.46
CA LYS A 286 8.93 -6.88 15.55
C LYS A 286 8.73 -7.34 17.00
N GLU A 287 9.64 -7.04 17.91
CA GLU A 287 9.50 -7.34 19.33
C GLU A 287 8.29 -6.65 19.99
N ARG A 288 7.84 -5.56 19.38
CA ARG A 288 6.67 -4.75 19.80
C ARG A 288 5.39 -5.08 19.02
N TYR A 289 5.43 -6.11 18.18
CA TYR A 289 4.33 -6.52 17.29
C TYR A 289 3.88 -5.44 16.31
N LEU A 290 4.72 -4.42 16.08
CA LEU A 290 4.46 -3.39 15.06
C LEU A 290 4.63 -3.94 13.64
N VAL A 291 5.43 -5.00 13.45
CA VAL A 291 5.60 -5.74 12.20
C VAL A 291 5.52 -7.25 12.46
N ASP A 292 5.17 -8.03 11.43
CA ASP A 292 4.96 -9.46 11.53
C ASP A 292 6.20 -10.26 11.12
N GLU A 293 6.92 -9.81 10.11
CA GLU A 293 8.08 -10.52 9.55
C GLU A 293 9.23 -9.55 9.26
N LEU A 294 10.47 -10.01 9.43
CA LEU A 294 11.65 -9.27 9.00
C LEU A 294 12.12 -9.82 7.67
N ASN A 295 11.97 -9.02 6.63
CA ASN A 295 12.43 -9.33 5.27
C ASN A 295 12.40 -8.08 4.40
N THR A 296 12.94 -8.16 3.17
CA THR A 296 12.82 -7.11 2.15
C THR A 296 11.63 -7.36 1.22
N SER A 297 11.15 -6.32 0.57
CA SER A 297 10.13 -6.44 -0.47
C SER A 297 10.59 -7.34 -1.61
N ASP A 298 11.87 -7.26 -2.01
CA ASP A 298 12.45 -8.08 -3.08
C ASP A 298 12.30 -9.57 -2.80
N ASP A 299 12.63 -10.03 -1.57
CA ASP A 299 12.51 -11.44 -1.23
C ASP A 299 11.04 -11.90 -1.18
N VAL A 300 10.14 -11.02 -0.73
CA VAL A 300 8.69 -11.28 -0.75
C VAL A 300 8.20 -11.45 -2.19
N LEU A 301 8.60 -10.58 -3.11
CA LEU A 301 8.22 -10.61 -4.51
C LEU A 301 8.80 -11.83 -5.24
N VAL A 302 10.08 -12.14 -5.01
CA VAL A 302 10.73 -13.35 -5.58
C VAL A 302 10.03 -14.62 -5.11
N ARG A 303 9.60 -14.68 -3.84
CA ARG A 303 8.81 -15.81 -3.33
C ARG A 303 7.43 -15.87 -3.98
N ALA A 304 6.74 -14.74 -4.09
CA ALA A 304 5.44 -14.67 -4.74
C ALA A 304 5.46 -15.12 -6.21
N CYS A 305 6.49 -14.76 -6.96
CA CYS A 305 6.65 -15.15 -8.36
C CYS A 305 6.80 -16.67 -8.59
N LYS A 306 7.20 -17.43 -7.55
CA LYS A 306 7.26 -18.89 -7.65
C LYS A 306 5.87 -19.54 -7.69
N ASP A 307 4.92 -18.98 -6.94
CA ASP A 307 3.62 -19.61 -6.69
C ASP A 307 2.46 -18.88 -7.37
N ALA A 308 2.66 -17.65 -7.85
CA ALA A 308 1.63 -16.79 -8.40
C ALA A 308 2.09 -16.07 -9.68
N ASP A 309 1.10 -15.52 -10.42
CA ASP A 309 1.35 -14.53 -11.47
C ASP A 309 1.35 -13.15 -10.81
N VAL A 310 2.50 -12.49 -10.84
CA VAL A 310 2.75 -11.22 -10.15
C VAL A 310 2.77 -10.08 -11.16
N PHE A 311 1.93 -9.08 -10.91
CA PHE A 311 1.75 -7.92 -11.79
C PHE A 311 2.02 -6.64 -11.00
N GLU A 312 2.99 -5.87 -11.44
CA GLU A 312 3.19 -4.51 -10.95
C GLU A 312 2.21 -3.58 -11.67
N VAL A 313 1.47 -2.76 -10.91
CA VAL A 313 0.41 -1.90 -11.42
C VAL A 313 0.72 -0.47 -11.05
N ASN A 314 1.00 0.36 -12.04
CA ASN A 314 1.39 1.75 -11.87
C ASN A 314 0.45 2.68 -12.64
N TYR A 315 -0.06 3.73 -12.01
CA TYR A 315 -0.79 4.80 -12.68
C TYR A 315 0.14 5.96 -13.00
N LYS A 316 0.37 6.21 -14.28
CA LYS A 316 1.24 7.30 -14.75
C LYS A 316 0.40 8.46 -15.28
N PHE A 317 0.52 9.65 -14.67
CA PHE A 317 -0.07 10.87 -15.21
C PHE A 317 0.58 11.23 -16.53
N LYS A 318 -0.22 11.65 -17.51
CA LYS A 318 0.32 12.17 -18.78
C LYS A 318 1.03 13.48 -18.50
N GLN A 319 2.34 13.45 -18.57
CA GLN A 319 3.16 14.66 -18.43
C GLN A 319 2.97 15.56 -19.66
N THR A 320 2.64 16.81 -19.44
CA THR A 320 2.66 17.82 -20.49
C THR A 320 4.10 18.21 -20.82
N LEU A 321 4.31 18.85 -21.99
CA LEU A 321 5.63 19.40 -22.33
C LEU A 321 6.12 20.44 -21.30
N GLN A 322 5.18 21.15 -20.67
CA GLN A 322 5.50 22.12 -19.60
C GLN A 322 5.98 21.40 -18.32
N ASP A 323 5.36 20.28 -17.93
CA ASP A 323 5.78 19.50 -16.77
C ASP A 323 7.19 18.92 -16.98
N LYS A 324 7.49 18.43 -18.19
CA LYS A 324 8.83 17.93 -18.53
C LYS A 324 9.89 19.06 -18.50
N LEU A 325 9.54 20.26 -18.93
CA LEU A 325 10.44 21.40 -18.88
C LEU A 325 10.64 21.88 -17.43
N GLY A 326 9.59 21.91 -16.63
CA GLY A 326 9.64 22.23 -15.20
C GLY A 326 10.53 21.27 -14.43
N ALA A 327 10.34 19.98 -14.60
CA ALA A 327 11.16 18.93 -13.98
C ALA A 327 12.64 19.01 -14.41
N ALA A 328 12.90 19.33 -15.69
CA ALA A 328 14.28 19.51 -16.17
C ALA A 328 14.97 20.72 -15.54
N VAL A 329 14.25 21.83 -15.33
CA VAL A 329 14.75 23.03 -14.64
C VAL A 329 15.02 22.73 -13.18
N GLU A 330 14.10 22.08 -12.49
CA GLU A 330 14.23 21.70 -11.08
C GLU A 330 15.43 20.76 -10.85
N ALA A 331 15.57 19.73 -11.69
CA ALA A 331 16.73 18.84 -11.67
C ALA A 331 18.05 19.59 -11.97
N GLY A 332 18.01 20.60 -12.82
CA GLY A 332 19.15 21.49 -13.12
C GLY A 332 19.56 22.30 -11.89
N VAL A 333 18.59 22.93 -11.22
CA VAL A 333 18.80 23.73 -10.00
C VAL A 333 19.31 22.84 -8.86
N ALA A 334 18.72 21.70 -8.64
CA ALA A 334 19.15 20.75 -7.60
C ALA A 334 20.59 20.25 -7.82
N ARG A 335 20.96 19.94 -9.06
CA ARG A 335 22.35 19.56 -9.41
C ARG A 335 23.33 20.71 -9.21
N ALA A 336 22.94 21.95 -9.55
CA ALA A 336 23.76 23.14 -9.33
C ALA A 336 23.97 23.42 -7.83
N ALA A 337 22.89 23.31 -7.03
CA ALA A 337 22.96 23.46 -5.59
C ALA A 337 23.86 22.40 -4.93
N ASN A 338 23.70 21.13 -5.30
CA ASN A 338 24.54 20.04 -4.81
C ASN A 338 26.01 20.20 -5.20
N LYS A 339 26.28 20.74 -6.40
CA LYS A 339 27.64 21.00 -6.85
C LYS A 339 28.31 22.15 -6.07
N LEU A 340 27.51 23.18 -5.71
CA LEU A 340 27.99 24.29 -4.87
C LEU A 340 28.29 23.83 -3.44
N LEU A 341 27.40 23.02 -2.86
CA LEU A 341 27.60 22.45 -1.52
C LEU A 341 28.76 21.44 -1.46
N ALA A 342 28.99 20.68 -2.53
CA ALA A 342 30.13 19.76 -2.63
C ALA A 342 31.47 20.56 -2.82
N ALA A 343 31.46 21.68 -3.53
CA ALA A 343 32.63 22.52 -3.73
C ALA A 343 33.04 23.27 -2.44
N ASP A 344 32.08 23.59 -1.56
CA ASP A 344 32.34 24.23 -0.27
C ASP A 344 32.99 23.23 0.71
N ARG A 345 32.53 21.98 0.73
CA ARG A 345 33.15 20.91 1.54
C ARG A 345 34.59 20.55 1.14
N SER A 346 34.98 20.80 -0.09
CA SER A 346 36.34 20.51 -0.56
C SER A 346 37.37 21.61 -0.13
N LYS A 347 36.92 22.76 0.36
CA LYS A 347 37.78 23.83 0.87
C LYS A 347 38.13 23.70 2.35
N ASP A 348 37.36 22.91 3.11
CA ASP A 348 37.61 22.70 4.53
C ASP A 348 38.62 21.58 4.83
N PHE A 349 39.21 20.96 3.80
CA PHE A 349 40.23 19.91 3.90
C PHE A 349 41.57 20.25 3.21
N GLN A 350 41.90 21.52 3.05
CA GLN A 350 43.26 21.95 2.64
C GLN A 350 43.94 22.79 3.74
#